data_f2d42d00104a14ac4112dad37c306fa4
#
_entry.id   f2d42d00104a14ac4112dad37c306fa4
#
_cell.length_a   1.000
_cell.length_b   1.000
_cell.length_c   1.000
_cell.angle_alpha   90.00
_cell.angle_beta   90.00
_cell.angle_gamma   90.00
#
_symmetry.space_group_name_H-M   'P 1'
#
loop_
_entity.id
_entity.type
_entity.pdbx_description
1 polymer ?
#
loop_
_entity_poly.entity_id
_entity_poly.type
_entity_poly.pdbx_seq_one_letter_code
_entity_poly.pdbx_strand_id
1 'polypeptide(L)'
;GKLAPGVRAKDVALHIIGLLGAKGGLGFAYEYGGEVIDAMSMDERMTLCNMSIEGAARCGYVNPDRTTVEYIKGRLFAPTGADWDKAVERWLGFASDADAEYDEIVEIDGASIEPTLTWGISPDQNTGISGSTPNPSDAADDDERKMINEALEYMKFPADMPLKGLPVQVCFVGSCTNGRISDFREVAALIKGRHVAPGIRALAVPGSQM
;
A
#
# COMPACT_ATOMS: atom_id res chain seq x y z
N GLY A 1 14.16 -8.03 -5.45
CA GLY A 1 14.89 -6.79 -5.15
C GLY A 1 14.48 -6.16 -3.83
N LYS A 2 15.05 -5.00 -3.52
CA LYS A 2 14.72 -4.24 -2.30
C LYS A 2 14.00 -2.95 -2.69
N LEU A 3 13.07 -2.51 -1.85
CA LEU A 3 12.41 -1.22 -2.04
C LEU A 3 13.42 -0.05 -1.98
N ALA A 4 13.22 0.93 -2.84
CA ALA A 4 14.00 2.16 -2.80
C ALA A 4 13.72 2.97 -1.50
N PRO A 5 14.66 3.81 -1.04
CA PRO A 5 14.42 4.67 0.11
C PRO A 5 13.20 5.58 -0.10
N GLY A 6 12.30 5.60 0.88
CA GLY A 6 11.06 6.38 0.82
C GLY A 6 9.83 5.61 0.32
N VAL A 7 10.01 4.46 -0.30
CA VAL A 7 8.91 3.56 -0.70
C VAL A 7 8.40 2.79 0.53
N ARG A 8 7.08 2.70 0.66
CA ARG A 8 6.39 2.03 1.77
C ARG A 8 5.40 0.99 1.25
N ALA A 9 4.86 0.19 2.14
CA ALA A 9 3.87 -0.85 1.77
C ALA A 9 2.66 -0.30 1.01
N LYS A 10 2.27 0.94 1.27
CA LYS A 10 1.19 1.59 0.53
C LYS A 10 1.56 1.85 -0.94
N ASP A 11 2.81 2.24 -1.21
CA ASP A 11 3.30 2.40 -2.58
C ASP A 11 3.30 1.06 -3.31
N VAL A 12 3.71 -0.02 -2.63
CA VAL A 12 3.66 -1.39 -3.17
C VAL A 12 2.21 -1.77 -3.52
N ALA A 13 1.26 -1.54 -2.61
CA ALA A 13 -0.15 -1.84 -2.85
C ALA A 13 -0.70 -1.04 -4.05
N LEU A 14 -0.44 0.27 -4.10
CA LEU A 14 -0.89 1.13 -5.20
C LEU A 14 -0.24 0.72 -6.53
N HIS A 15 1.05 0.36 -6.51
CA HIS A 15 1.74 -0.14 -7.70
C HIS A 15 1.09 -1.42 -8.25
N ILE A 16 0.76 -2.37 -7.37
CA ILE A 16 0.06 -3.60 -7.75
C ILE A 16 -1.32 -3.28 -8.34
N ILE A 17 -2.08 -2.39 -7.69
CA ILE A 17 -3.41 -1.98 -8.18
C ILE A 17 -3.29 -1.26 -9.52
N GLY A 18 -2.30 -0.39 -9.70
CA GLY A 18 -2.04 0.27 -10.97
C GLY A 18 -1.67 -0.68 -12.10
N LEU A 19 -0.88 -1.74 -11.77
CA LEU A 19 -0.46 -2.75 -12.73
C LEU A 19 -1.61 -3.67 -13.16
N LEU A 20 -2.42 -4.12 -12.19
CA LEU A 20 -3.50 -5.09 -12.43
C LEU A 20 -4.85 -4.43 -12.77
N GLY A 21 -4.97 -3.12 -12.52
CA GLY A 21 -6.22 -2.37 -12.62
C GLY A 21 -7.13 -2.54 -11.40
N ALA A 22 -8.11 -1.66 -11.25
CA ALA A 22 -9.06 -1.65 -10.13
C ALA A 22 -9.91 -2.94 -10.00
N LYS A 23 -9.95 -3.78 -11.02
CA LYS A 23 -10.68 -5.06 -11.06
C LYS A 23 -9.75 -6.28 -11.15
N GLY A 24 -8.44 -6.09 -11.11
CA GLY A 24 -7.46 -7.15 -11.32
C GLY A 24 -7.57 -8.32 -10.35
N GLY A 25 -8.01 -8.05 -9.11
CA GLY A 25 -8.24 -9.08 -8.09
C GLY A 25 -9.63 -9.72 -8.08
N LEU A 26 -10.49 -9.39 -9.05
CA LEU A 26 -11.87 -9.88 -9.03
C LEU A 26 -11.93 -11.41 -9.16
N GLY A 27 -12.42 -12.06 -8.11
CA GLY A 27 -12.49 -13.51 -8.02
C GLY A 27 -11.27 -14.18 -7.38
N PHE A 28 -10.18 -13.44 -7.18
CA PHE A 28 -8.93 -13.92 -6.58
C PHE A 28 -8.82 -13.63 -5.08
N ALA A 29 -8.01 -14.41 -4.41
CA ALA A 29 -7.36 -14.08 -3.15
C ALA A 29 -5.88 -13.89 -3.45
N TYR A 30 -5.28 -12.82 -2.90
CA TYR A 30 -3.85 -12.55 -3.11
C TYR A 30 -3.01 -13.19 -2.01
N GLU A 31 -1.97 -13.91 -2.38
CA GLU A 31 -0.87 -14.27 -1.50
C GLU A 31 0.37 -13.48 -1.88
N TYR A 32 0.94 -12.79 -0.91
CA TYR A 32 2.14 -11.97 -1.10
C TYR A 32 3.36 -12.69 -0.56
N GLY A 33 4.42 -12.76 -1.35
CA GLY A 33 5.68 -13.40 -0.97
C GLY A 33 6.90 -12.73 -1.60
N GLY A 34 8.08 -13.26 -1.27
CA GLY A 34 9.37 -12.81 -1.78
C GLY A 34 10.08 -11.82 -0.87
N GLU A 35 11.33 -11.47 -1.22
CA GLU A 35 12.26 -10.72 -0.38
C GLU A 35 11.72 -9.41 0.20
N VAL A 36 10.91 -8.69 -0.57
CA VAL A 36 10.30 -7.43 -0.13
C VAL A 36 9.31 -7.69 0.98
N ILE A 37 8.45 -8.69 0.82
CA ILE A 37 7.39 -9.03 1.78
C ILE A 37 7.99 -9.62 3.07
N ASP A 38 9.00 -10.46 2.93
CA ASP A 38 9.72 -11.07 4.05
C ASP A 38 10.38 -10.01 4.94
N ALA A 39 10.90 -8.93 4.31
CA ALA A 39 11.52 -7.81 5.03
C ALA A 39 10.51 -6.83 5.68
N MET A 40 9.22 -6.92 5.34
CA MET A 40 8.18 -6.02 5.87
C MET A 40 7.88 -6.31 7.34
N SER A 41 7.69 -5.24 8.10
CA SER A 41 7.08 -5.29 9.44
C SER A 41 5.63 -5.77 9.37
N MET A 42 5.05 -6.16 10.52
CA MET A 42 3.62 -6.52 10.56
C MET A 42 2.71 -5.36 10.19
N ASP A 43 3.05 -4.13 10.53
CA ASP A 43 2.27 -2.95 10.15
C ASP A 43 2.22 -2.78 8.63
N GLU A 44 3.33 -3.01 7.94
CA GLU A 44 3.43 -2.98 6.48
C GLU A 44 2.67 -4.13 5.82
N ARG A 45 2.80 -5.36 6.33
CA ARG A 45 2.04 -6.52 5.85
C ARG A 45 0.53 -6.33 6.00
N MET A 46 0.09 -5.79 7.15
CA MET A 46 -1.32 -5.47 7.36
C MET A 46 -1.82 -4.39 6.41
N THR A 47 -1.00 -3.40 6.07
CA THR A 47 -1.32 -2.38 5.06
C THR A 47 -1.56 -3.03 3.69
N LEU A 48 -0.64 -3.89 3.26
CA LEU A 48 -0.72 -4.56 1.96
C LEU A 48 -1.95 -5.46 1.87
N CYS A 49 -2.18 -6.32 2.88
CA CYS A 49 -3.36 -7.19 2.93
C CYS A 49 -4.67 -6.40 2.95
N ASN A 50 -4.73 -5.30 3.71
CA ASN A 50 -5.91 -4.45 3.78
C ASN A 50 -6.23 -3.80 2.43
N MET A 51 -5.22 -3.32 1.71
CA MET A 51 -5.39 -2.66 0.41
C MET A 51 -5.64 -3.63 -0.76
N SER A 52 -5.60 -4.93 -0.54
CA SER A 52 -5.98 -5.91 -1.57
C SER A 52 -7.43 -5.74 -2.02
N ILE A 53 -8.28 -5.24 -1.14
CA ILE A 53 -9.70 -5.00 -1.40
C ILE A 53 -9.90 -3.87 -2.42
N GLU A 54 -9.06 -2.83 -2.39
CA GLU A 54 -9.08 -1.74 -3.37
C GLU A 54 -8.71 -2.21 -4.79
N GLY A 55 -7.97 -3.33 -4.90
CA GLY A 55 -7.73 -4.05 -6.16
C GLY A 55 -8.79 -5.10 -6.48
N ALA A 56 -9.93 -5.11 -5.79
CA ALA A 56 -11.05 -6.04 -5.92
C ALA A 56 -10.75 -7.50 -5.52
N ALA A 57 -9.63 -7.78 -4.85
CA ALA A 57 -9.36 -9.11 -4.33
C ALA A 57 -10.28 -9.45 -3.14
N ARG A 58 -10.58 -10.73 -2.96
CA ARG A 58 -11.39 -11.21 -1.83
C ARG A 58 -10.68 -11.05 -0.49
N CYS A 59 -9.37 -11.23 -0.47
CA CYS A 59 -8.49 -10.98 0.67
C CYS A 59 -7.04 -10.85 0.20
N GLY A 60 -6.19 -10.31 1.09
CA GLY A 60 -4.74 -10.39 0.98
C GLY A 60 -4.19 -11.29 2.08
N TYR A 61 -3.15 -12.04 1.79
CA TYR A 61 -2.54 -13.00 2.68
C TYR A 61 -1.01 -12.92 2.60
N VAL A 62 -0.37 -13.03 3.74
CA VAL A 62 1.08 -13.21 3.88
C VAL A 62 1.30 -14.43 4.75
N ASN A 63 2.13 -15.37 4.31
CA ASN A 63 2.44 -16.57 5.08
C ASN A 63 2.91 -16.21 6.50
N PRO A 64 2.35 -16.83 7.55
CA PRO A 64 2.79 -16.60 8.91
C PRO A 64 4.23 -17.08 9.08
N ASP A 65 5.04 -16.23 9.67
CA ASP A 65 6.45 -16.45 9.93
C ASP A 65 6.84 -15.97 11.33
N ARG A 66 8.14 -15.88 11.58
CA ARG A 66 8.68 -15.40 12.84
C ARG A 66 8.27 -13.97 13.17
N THR A 67 8.16 -13.10 12.15
CA THR A 67 7.71 -11.71 12.31
C THR A 67 6.29 -11.67 12.85
N THR A 68 5.41 -12.52 12.32
CA THR A 68 4.02 -12.67 12.78
C THR A 68 3.96 -13.15 14.23
N VAL A 69 4.73 -14.18 14.57
CA VAL A 69 4.76 -14.74 15.92
C VAL A 69 5.27 -13.71 16.95
N GLU A 70 6.37 -13.02 16.67
CA GLU A 70 6.92 -12.00 17.56
C GLU A 70 5.97 -10.81 17.74
N TYR A 71 5.21 -10.44 16.70
CA TYR A 71 4.21 -9.38 16.79
C TYR A 71 3.05 -9.74 17.74
N ILE A 72 2.64 -11.01 17.81
CA ILE A 72 1.54 -11.48 18.67
C ILE A 72 2.01 -11.68 20.11
N LYS A 73 3.27 -12.01 20.31
CA LYS A 73 3.84 -12.38 21.60
C LYS A 73 3.62 -11.31 22.69
N GLY A 74 3.06 -11.73 23.81
CA GLY A 74 2.83 -10.85 24.97
C GLY A 74 1.64 -9.88 24.82
N ARG A 75 0.85 -9.98 23.77
CA ARG A 75 -0.40 -9.20 23.66
C ARG A 75 -1.46 -9.73 24.59
N LEU A 76 -2.41 -8.88 24.98
CA LEU A 76 -3.41 -9.13 26.02
C LEU A 76 -4.15 -10.46 25.88
N PHE A 77 -4.46 -10.87 24.64
CA PHE A 77 -5.21 -12.11 24.35
C PHE A 77 -4.33 -13.22 23.78
N ALA A 78 -3.02 -13.02 23.73
CA ALA A 78 -2.11 -14.06 23.28
C ALA A 78 -2.03 -15.20 24.33
N PRO A 79 -1.99 -16.46 23.90
CA PRO A 79 -1.77 -17.57 24.83
C PRO A 79 -0.40 -17.46 25.51
N THR A 80 -0.23 -18.16 26.63
CA THR A 80 1.01 -18.14 27.41
C THR A 80 1.45 -19.55 27.79
N GLY A 81 2.74 -19.72 28.16
CA GLY A 81 3.30 -21.02 28.57
C GLY A 81 3.16 -22.08 27.48
N ALA A 82 2.79 -23.30 27.83
CA ALA A 82 2.67 -24.42 26.93
C ALA A 82 1.60 -24.23 25.83
N ASP A 83 0.60 -23.40 26.06
CA ASP A 83 -0.43 -23.09 25.06
C ASP A 83 0.12 -22.12 24.01
N TRP A 84 1.10 -21.28 24.36
CA TRP A 84 1.82 -20.46 23.39
C TRP A 84 2.58 -21.33 22.40
N ASP A 85 3.34 -22.32 22.86
CA ASP A 85 4.14 -23.17 21.99
C ASP A 85 3.27 -23.95 20.99
N LYS A 86 2.15 -24.50 21.45
CA LYS A 86 1.15 -25.16 20.59
C LYS A 86 0.53 -24.20 19.58
N ALA A 87 0.23 -22.97 20.01
CA ALA A 87 -0.35 -21.97 19.13
C ALA A 87 0.63 -21.55 18.03
N VAL A 88 1.90 -21.34 18.36
CA VAL A 88 2.96 -21.00 17.40
C VAL A 88 3.13 -22.11 16.37
N GLU A 89 3.21 -23.38 16.77
CA GLU A 89 3.30 -24.52 15.87
C GLU A 89 2.11 -24.53 14.90
N ARG A 90 0.89 -24.37 15.45
CA ARG A 90 -0.32 -24.34 14.63
C ARG A 90 -0.34 -23.17 13.67
N TRP A 91 0.05 -21.96 14.10
CA TRP A 91 0.01 -20.76 13.25
C TRP A 91 1.03 -20.85 12.11
N LEU A 92 2.23 -21.33 12.38
CA LEU A 92 3.24 -21.53 11.35
C LEU A 92 2.83 -22.60 10.33
N GLY A 93 2.02 -23.59 10.76
CA GLY A 93 1.45 -24.61 9.89
C GLY A 93 0.33 -24.11 8.95
N PHE A 94 -0.03 -22.82 9.02
CA PHE A 94 -0.94 -22.18 8.04
C PHE A 94 -0.22 -21.60 6.83
N ALA A 95 1.11 -21.61 6.82
CA ALA A 95 1.86 -21.21 5.64
C ALA A 95 1.53 -22.16 4.48
N SER A 96 1.48 -21.62 3.27
CA SER A 96 1.31 -22.42 2.06
C SER A 96 2.44 -23.42 1.91
N ASP A 97 2.13 -24.61 1.41
CA ASP A 97 3.12 -25.65 1.16
C ASP A 97 4.14 -25.20 0.10
N ALA A 98 5.36 -25.75 0.15
CA ALA A 98 6.42 -25.36 -0.77
C ALA A 98 6.12 -25.72 -2.25
N ASP A 99 5.20 -26.63 -2.46
CA ASP A 99 4.70 -27.08 -3.76
C ASP A 99 3.26 -26.62 -4.04
N ALA A 100 2.79 -25.58 -3.35
CA ALA A 100 1.48 -24.99 -3.58
C ALA A 100 1.35 -24.49 -5.02
N GLU A 101 0.25 -24.84 -5.66
CA GLU A 101 -0.09 -24.39 -7.00
C GLU A 101 -0.97 -23.15 -6.94
N TYR A 102 -0.64 -22.13 -7.73
CA TYR A 102 -1.39 -20.88 -7.83
C TYR A 102 -2.02 -20.77 -9.21
N ASP A 103 -3.24 -20.22 -9.28
CA ASP A 103 -3.92 -19.98 -10.56
C ASP A 103 -3.16 -18.97 -11.43
N GLU A 104 -2.52 -17.98 -10.80
CA GLU A 104 -1.73 -16.96 -11.47
C GLU A 104 -0.59 -16.49 -10.57
N ILE A 105 0.57 -16.23 -11.16
CA ILE A 105 1.74 -15.66 -10.47
C ILE A 105 2.14 -14.37 -11.18
N VAL A 106 2.18 -13.26 -10.43
CA VAL A 106 2.65 -11.97 -10.90
C VAL A 106 3.95 -11.61 -10.21
N GLU A 107 5.04 -11.53 -10.97
CA GLU A 107 6.35 -11.16 -10.45
C GLU A 107 6.59 -9.65 -10.63
N ILE A 108 6.99 -8.97 -9.55
CA ILE A 108 7.24 -7.53 -9.54
C ILE A 108 8.62 -7.28 -8.93
N ASP A 109 9.47 -6.55 -9.66
CA ASP A 109 10.74 -6.10 -9.09
C ASP A 109 10.53 -4.94 -8.13
N GLY A 110 10.72 -5.18 -6.84
CA GLY A 110 10.59 -4.16 -5.80
C GLY A 110 11.48 -2.93 -6.00
N ALA A 111 12.60 -3.07 -6.72
CA ALA A 111 13.50 -1.95 -7.01
C ALA A 111 12.92 -0.97 -8.04
N SER A 112 11.94 -1.39 -8.84
CA SER A 112 11.25 -0.54 -9.82
C SER A 112 10.15 0.33 -9.22
N ILE A 113 9.74 0.06 -7.98
CA ILE A 113 8.65 0.78 -7.33
C ILE A 113 9.15 2.13 -6.81
N GLU A 114 8.48 3.19 -7.21
CA GLU A 114 8.70 4.54 -6.71
C GLU A 114 7.67 4.93 -5.64
N PRO A 115 7.94 5.97 -4.83
CA PRO A 115 6.87 6.62 -4.08
C PRO A 115 5.72 6.99 -5.02
N THR A 116 4.52 6.54 -4.70
CA THR A 116 3.38 6.54 -5.64
C THR A 116 2.38 7.63 -5.28
N LEU A 117 1.86 8.30 -6.30
CA LEU A 117 0.81 9.31 -6.23
C LEU A 117 -0.41 8.87 -7.03
N THR A 118 -1.59 9.09 -6.49
CA THR A 118 -2.84 8.97 -7.24
C THR A 118 -3.16 10.32 -7.90
N TRP A 119 -3.38 10.32 -9.21
CA TRP A 119 -3.71 11.50 -10.00
C TRP A 119 -5.21 11.61 -10.32
N GLY A 120 -5.97 10.58 -9.97
CA GLY A 120 -7.38 10.46 -10.31
C GLY A 120 -8.27 10.13 -9.10
N ILE A 121 -9.41 9.53 -9.37
CA ILE A 121 -10.50 9.24 -8.41
C ILE A 121 -10.56 7.76 -8.00
N SER A 122 -9.69 6.92 -8.55
CA SER A 122 -9.59 5.49 -8.27
C SER A 122 -8.14 5.12 -7.93
N PRO A 123 -7.89 4.11 -7.08
CA PRO A 123 -6.54 3.70 -6.67
C PRO A 123 -5.64 3.22 -7.81
N ASP A 124 -6.19 2.71 -8.91
CA ASP A 124 -5.45 2.32 -10.11
C ASP A 124 -5.02 3.53 -10.96
N GLN A 125 -5.64 4.69 -10.76
CA GLN A 125 -5.25 5.96 -11.37
C GLN A 125 -4.06 6.56 -10.62
N ASN A 126 -2.93 5.89 -10.67
CA ASN A 126 -1.71 6.24 -9.97
C ASN A 126 -0.48 6.23 -10.89
N THR A 127 0.60 6.81 -10.42
CA THR A 127 1.92 6.77 -11.07
C THR A 127 3.01 7.04 -10.03
N GLY A 128 4.25 6.69 -10.36
CA GLY A 128 5.40 7.07 -9.55
C GLY A 128 5.59 8.58 -9.47
N ILE A 129 6.28 9.05 -8.45
CA ILE A 129 6.53 10.50 -8.20
C ILE A 129 7.26 11.20 -9.34
N SER A 130 8.02 10.46 -10.16
CA SER A 130 8.71 10.97 -11.34
C SER A 130 7.78 11.11 -12.55
N GLY A 131 6.56 10.57 -12.49
CA GLY A 131 5.61 10.54 -13.58
C GLY A 131 4.80 11.82 -13.73
N SER A 132 3.89 11.77 -14.72
CA SER A 132 2.93 12.82 -15.06
C SER A 132 1.51 12.27 -15.06
N THR A 133 0.53 13.14 -15.08
CA THR A 133 -0.85 12.78 -15.41
C THR A 133 -0.91 12.21 -16.82
N PRO A 134 -1.80 11.23 -17.11
CA PRO A 134 -1.89 10.63 -18.44
C PRO A 134 -2.41 11.62 -19.49
N ASN A 135 -2.08 11.35 -20.75
CA ASN A 135 -2.70 12.00 -21.88
C ASN A 135 -3.88 11.16 -22.37
N PRO A 136 -5.12 11.70 -22.43
CA PRO A 136 -6.26 10.97 -22.95
C PRO A 136 -6.11 10.45 -24.39
N SER A 137 -5.20 11.04 -25.18
CA SER A 137 -4.94 10.56 -26.55
C SER A 137 -4.15 9.24 -26.59
N ASP A 138 -3.50 8.86 -25.49
CA ASP A 138 -2.71 7.63 -25.39
C ASP A 138 -3.55 6.44 -24.87
N ALA A 139 -4.83 6.67 -24.55
CA ALA A 139 -5.76 5.66 -24.08
C ALA A 139 -5.94 4.53 -25.12
N ALA A 140 -6.02 3.29 -24.64
CA ALA A 140 -6.16 2.11 -25.47
C ALA A 140 -7.52 2.06 -26.20
N ASP A 141 -8.57 2.62 -25.58
CA ASP A 141 -9.92 2.67 -26.13
C ASP A 141 -10.69 3.92 -25.70
N ASP A 142 -11.93 4.05 -26.19
CA ASP A 142 -12.79 5.21 -25.91
C ASP A 142 -13.28 5.24 -24.45
N ASP A 143 -13.45 4.08 -23.83
CA ASP A 143 -13.90 3.98 -22.43
C ASP A 143 -12.77 4.43 -21.49
N GLU A 144 -11.54 4.00 -21.73
CA GLU A 144 -10.37 4.46 -20.98
C GLU A 144 -10.15 5.96 -21.17
N ARG A 145 -10.26 6.45 -22.43
CA ARG A 145 -10.15 7.89 -22.75
C ARG A 145 -11.17 8.72 -21.97
N LYS A 146 -12.40 8.26 -21.92
CA LYS A 146 -13.48 8.91 -21.18
C LYS A 146 -13.17 8.93 -19.69
N MET A 147 -12.76 7.81 -19.13
CA MET A 147 -12.40 7.67 -17.72
C MET A 147 -11.25 8.61 -17.32
N ILE A 148 -10.20 8.71 -18.14
CA ILE A 148 -9.09 9.64 -17.94
C ILE A 148 -9.58 11.09 -17.95
N ASN A 149 -10.39 11.48 -18.93
CA ASN A 149 -10.92 12.85 -19.02
C ASN A 149 -11.75 13.21 -17.78
N GLU A 150 -12.67 12.33 -17.37
CA GLU A 150 -13.52 12.54 -16.19
C GLU A 150 -12.68 12.70 -14.92
N ALA A 151 -11.64 11.89 -14.75
CA ALA A 151 -10.75 11.97 -13.60
C ALA A 151 -9.92 13.26 -13.59
N LEU A 152 -9.34 13.66 -14.71
CA LEU A 152 -8.57 14.89 -14.85
C LEU A 152 -9.44 16.13 -14.61
N GLU A 153 -10.67 16.15 -15.15
CA GLU A 153 -11.63 17.22 -14.93
C GLU A 153 -12.00 17.34 -13.43
N TYR A 154 -12.30 16.22 -12.77
CA TYR A 154 -12.62 16.18 -11.36
C TYR A 154 -11.47 16.69 -10.49
N MET A 155 -10.25 16.23 -10.74
CA MET A 155 -9.04 16.61 -10.04
C MET A 155 -8.54 18.00 -10.41
N LYS A 156 -9.04 18.58 -11.49
CA LYS A 156 -8.58 19.84 -12.09
C LYS A 156 -7.11 19.80 -12.49
N PHE A 157 -6.68 18.66 -12.99
CA PHE A 157 -5.33 18.46 -13.52
C PHE A 157 -5.34 18.51 -15.05
N PRO A 158 -4.40 19.25 -15.66
CA PRO A 158 -4.17 19.12 -17.10
C PRO A 158 -3.56 17.75 -17.43
N ALA A 159 -3.70 17.31 -18.67
CA ALA A 159 -2.97 16.17 -19.19
C ALA A 159 -1.46 16.45 -19.26
N ASP A 160 -0.63 15.40 -19.22
CA ASP A 160 0.84 15.46 -19.30
C ASP A 160 1.51 16.35 -18.24
N MET A 161 0.84 16.60 -17.14
CA MET A 161 1.37 17.46 -16.09
C MET A 161 2.29 16.66 -15.16
N PRO A 162 3.56 17.07 -14.98
CA PRO A 162 4.44 16.48 -13.98
C PRO A 162 3.86 16.62 -12.57
N LEU A 163 3.83 15.53 -11.80
CA LEU A 163 3.25 15.53 -10.45
C LEU A 163 4.21 16.12 -9.41
N LYS A 164 5.51 16.04 -9.65
CA LYS A 164 6.51 16.60 -8.75
C LYS A 164 6.54 18.13 -8.84
N GLY A 165 6.42 18.78 -7.68
CA GLY A 165 6.48 20.25 -7.60
C GLY A 165 5.13 20.96 -7.65
N LEU A 166 4.03 20.20 -7.64
CA LEU A 166 2.69 20.78 -7.54
C LEU A 166 2.50 21.54 -6.21
N PRO A 167 1.78 22.66 -6.24
CA PRO A 167 1.42 23.38 -5.01
C PRO A 167 0.46 22.55 -4.17
N VAL A 168 0.76 22.44 -2.87
CA VAL A 168 -0.06 21.72 -1.89
C VAL A 168 -0.76 22.75 -1.00
N GLN A 169 -2.06 22.65 -0.83
CA GLN A 169 -2.86 23.49 0.06
C GLN A 169 -3.17 22.80 1.38
N VAL A 170 -3.29 21.46 1.35
CA VAL A 170 -3.60 20.66 2.53
C VAL A 170 -2.63 19.46 2.59
N CYS A 171 -2.00 19.30 3.76
CA CYS A 171 -1.27 18.08 4.11
C CYS A 171 -2.10 17.29 5.12
N PHE A 172 -2.56 16.12 4.75
CA PHE A 172 -3.30 15.22 5.64
C PHE A 172 -2.49 13.95 5.88
N VAL A 173 -2.23 13.64 7.15
CA VAL A 173 -1.56 12.40 7.56
C VAL A 173 -2.53 11.59 8.39
N GLY A 174 -2.84 10.41 7.94
CA GLY A 174 -3.76 9.49 8.58
C GLY A 174 -4.76 8.90 7.60
N SER A 175 -5.15 7.68 7.83
CA SER A 175 -6.19 6.97 7.07
C SER A 175 -6.63 5.73 7.84
N CYS A 176 -7.63 5.01 7.32
CA CYS A 176 -8.04 3.71 7.86
C CYS A 176 -6.92 2.66 7.78
N THR A 177 -6.08 2.74 6.76
CA THR A 177 -4.99 1.78 6.48
C THR A 177 -3.66 2.22 7.09
N ASN A 178 -3.31 3.51 7.00
CA ASN A 178 -2.05 4.10 7.47
C ASN A 178 -2.32 5.23 8.47
N GLY A 179 -2.63 4.87 9.68
CA GLY A 179 -2.84 5.79 10.81
C GLY A 179 -2.30 5.19 12.10
N ARG A 180 -1.33 4.23 11.98
CA ARG A 180 -0.67 3.60 13.12
C ARG A 180 0.41 4.50 13.68
N ILE A 181 0.83 4.23 14.90
CA ILE A 181 1.89 4.99 15.55
C ILE A 181 3.23 4.94 14.79
N SER A 182 3.50 3.83 14.10
CA SER A 182 4.65 3.68 13.21
C SER A 182 4.66 4.73 12.10
N ASP A 183 3.54 4.93 11.41
CA ASP A 183 3.39 5.93 10.35
C ASP A 183 3.66 7.35 10.88
N PHE A 184 3.07 7.69 12.04
CA PHE A 184 3.27 9.01 12.64
C PHE A 184 4.72 9.24 13.11
N ARG A 185 5.42 8.21 13.59
CA ARG A 185 6.83 8.32 13.97
C ARG A 185 7.73 8.63 12.78
N GLU A 186 7.45 8.04 11.62
CA GLU A 186 8.17 8.33 10.38
C GLU A 186 7.94 9.77 9.93
N VAL A 187 6.70 10.21 9.88
CA VAL A 187 6.36 11.60 9.54
C VAL A 187 7.01 12.56 10.53
N ALA A 188 6.93 12.29 11.83
CA ALA A 188 7.54 13.12 12.85
C ALA A 188 9.06 13.23 12.69
N ALA A 189 9.74 12.16 12.29
CA ALA A 189 11.18 12.18 12.01
C ALA A 189 11.53 13.10 10.84
N LEU A 190 10.68 13.12 9.79
CA LEU A 190 10.88 13.98 8.61
C LEU A 190 10.65 15.46 8.89
N ILE A 191 9.64 15.79 9.74
CA ILE A 191 9.24 17.18 9.97
C ILE A 191 9.80 17.78 11.26
N LYS A 192 10.55 17.02 12.03
CA LYS A 192 11.12 17.48 13.32
C LYS A 192 11.91 18.78 13.14
N GLY A 193 11.55 19.80 13.94
CA GLY A 193 12.18 21.13 13.90
C GLY A 193 11.74 22.00 12.72
N ARG A 194 10.74 21.59 11.94
CA ARG A 194 10.17 22.37 10.84
C ARG A 194 8.80 22.91 11.24
N HIS A 195 8.38 23.96 10.56
CA HIS A 195 7.04 24.56 10.70
C HIS A 195 6.25 24.36 9.41
N VAL A 196 4.93 24.28 9.54
CA VAL A 196 4.01 24.26 8.39
C VAL A 196 4.21 25.54 7.59
N ALA A 197 4.35 25.43 6.29
CA ALA A 197 4.51 26.59 5.42
C ALA A 197 3.28 27.50 5.47
N PRO A 198 3.44 28.84 5.34
CA PRO A 198 2.32 29.77 5.31
C PRO A 198 1.29 29.37 4.24
N GLY A 199 0.02 29.43 4.58
CA GLY A 199 -1.08 29.10 3.68
C GLY A 199 -1.39 27.60 3.55
N ILE A 200 -0.60 26.72 4.17
CA ILE A 200 -0.85 25.27 4.17
C ILE A 200 -1.63 24.87 5.44
N ARG A 201 -2.67 24.08 5.26
CA ARG A 201 -3.38 23.41 6.34
C ARG A 201 -2.80 22.02 6.56
N ALA A 202 -2.26 21.75 7.73
CA ALA A 202 -1.75 20.42 8.09
C ALA A 202 -2.67 19.74 9.12
N LEU A 203 -3.00 18.47 8.87
CA LEU A 203 -3.86 17.64 9.71
C LEU A 203 -3.17 16.31 9.97
N ALA A 204 -3.22 15.85 11.21
CA ALA A 204 -2.75 14.52 11.61
C ALA A 204 -3.87 13.81 12.38
N VAL A 205 -4.37 12.71 11.83
CA VAL A 205 -5.52 11.97 12.37
C VAL A 205 -5.13 10.50 12.55
N PRO A 206 -4.84 10.07 13.80
CA PRO A 206 -4.52 8.68 14.08
C PRO A 206 -5.73 7.76 13.90
N GLY A 207 -5.45 6.49 13.55
CA GLY A 207 -6.48 5.47 13.34
C GLY A 207 -7.18 5.02 14.63
N SER A 208 -6.54 5.22 15.80
CA SER A 208 -7.11 4.93 17.12
C SER A 208 -6.56 5.88 18.18
N GLN A 209 -7.18 5.84 19.35
CA GLN A 209 -6.72 6.55 20.55
C GLN A 209 -5.88 5.67 21.50
N MET A 210 -5.64 4.41 21.13
CA MET A 210 -4.87 3.44 21.90
C MET A 210 -3.41 3.42 21.47
#